data_ccb6477f76291af44448c8353aa24e05
#
_entry.id   ccb6477f76291af44448c8353aa24e05
#
_cell.length_a   1.000
_cell.length_b   1.000
_cell.length_c   1.000
_cell.angle_alpha   90.00
_cell.angle_beta   90.00
_cell.angle_gamma   90.00
#
_symmetry.space_group_name_H-M   'P 1'
#
loop_
_entity.id
_entity.type
_entity.pdbx_description
1 polymer ?
#
loop_
_entity_poly.entity_id
_entity_poly.type
_entity_poly.pdbx_seq_one_letter_code
_entity_poly.pdbx_strand_id
1 'polypeptide(L)'
;MSGHDAIAASVGEEPRALWRHLDLGRCDPVRAQAFVESVAESVAAGEVPNTLVTAQPNAPYVSLGFHQSFSEEIDEGFLARRRVPVLRRVEGGGTTWLDPDQWFYQLAYREEDGGPGGPADLVRFLRAPVAAARLLGLSAELRAPSDLVVGDRKVSGNAGGDWAGAHILVGGVLGRADHRAMSDLLKLPHPAIRPIVREEIERRVTSWEAETGSLPAYAAWRDHLVEAFRAQGLFRSRPGRPTPSEETRFRTETTARHEDPSWRELPPAAKAPGPVVRRLRIAGPHGLLVLSATGTDRLGVAVVHGATVREAYAVGPPAGREGARRLAEGTDEFAEIARAVANDPGFA
;
A
#
# COMPACT_ATOMS: atom_id res chain seq x y z
N MET A 1 28.96 -56.10 -12.85
CA MET A 1 28.64 -55.70 -11.47
C MET A 1 28.95 -54.23 -11.40
N SER A 2 27.91 -53.46 -11.52
CA SER A 2 27.89 -52.04 -11.72
C SER A 2 27.77 -51.32 -10.38
N GLY A 3 28.78 -50.48 -10.09
CA GLY A 3 28.70 -49.55 -8.99
C GLY A 3 27.99 -48.28 -9.40
N HIS A 4 26.73 -48.17 -9.06
CA HIS A 4 25.95 -46.93 -9.08
C HIS A 4 25.39 -46.70 -7.69
N ASP A 5 26.28 -46.37 -6.78
CA ASP A 5 25.91 -45.82 -5.50
C ASP A 5 26.81 -44.65 -5.18
N ALA A 6 26.21 -43.65 -4.65
CA ALA A 6 26.74 -42.39 -4.09
C ALA A 6 26.78 -41.21 -5.07
N ILE A 7 25.85 -40.31 -4.88
CA ILE A 7 26.07 -39.02 -4.19
C ILE A 7 24.73 -38.33 -4.15
N ALA A 8 23.88 -38.68 -3.16
CA ALA A 8 22.93 -37.73 -2.66
C ALA A 8 23.74 -36.75 -1.79
N ALA A 9 24.32 -35.72 -2.42
CA ALA A 9 24.85 -34.62 -1.69
C ALA A 9 23.69 -33.98 -0.92
N SER A 10 23.69 -34.13 0.40
CA SER A 10 22.92 -33.35 1.31
C SER A 10 23.23 -31.88 1.01
N VAL A 11 22.33 -31.21 0.29
CA VAL A 11 22.29 -29.75 0.29
C VAL A 11 22.03 -29.39 1.75
N GLY A 12 23.08 -29.04 2.46
CA GLY A 12 22.99 -28.53 3.82
C GLY A 12 22.05 -27.34 3.77
N GLU A 13 20.88 -27.48 4.37
CA GLU A 13 19.98 -26.34 4.62
C GLU A 13 20.79 -25.35 5.42
N GLU A 14 21.15 -24.23 4.83
CA GLU A 14 21.71 -23.11 5.61
C GLU A 14 20.77 -22.82 6.77
N PRO A 15 21.29 -22.60 7.97
CA PRO A 15 20.44 -22.36 9.13
C PRO A 15 19.60 -21.12 8.87
N ARG A 16 18.30 -21.33 8.65
CA ARG A 16 17.33 -20.25 8.41
C ARG A 16 17.40 -19.26 9.56
N ALA A 17 17.51 -17.98 9.26
CA ALA A 17 17.55 -16.93 10.28
C ALA A 17 16.36 -17.07 11.24
N LEU A 18 16.61 -16.94 12.53
CA LEU A 18 15.56 -16.93 13.54
C LEU A 18 14.87 -15.57 13.53
N TRP A 19 13.56 -15.56 13.27
CA TRP A 19 12.75 -14.37 13.34
C TRP A 19 11.86 -14.37 14.59
N ARG A 20 11.48 -13.19 15.03
CA ARG A 20 10.48 -12.98 16.07
C ARG A 20 9.14 -12.63 15.43
N HIS A 21 8.05 -13.16 15.96
CA HIS A 21 6.70 -12.72 15.61
C HIS A 21 6.09 -11.94 16.78
N LEU A 22 5.71 -10.69 16.54
CA LEU A 22 4.97 -9.84 17.46
C LEU A 22 3.53 -9.69 16.98
N ASP A 23 2.58 -10.19 17.75
CA ASP A 23 1.17 -9.90 17.52
C ASP A 23 0.74 -8.74 18.42
N LEU A 24 0.48 -7.56 17.82
CA LEU A 24 -0.05 -6.40 18.53
C LEU A 24 -1.58 -6.49 18.73
N GLY A 25 -2.22 -7.46 18.06
CA GLY A 25 -3.66 -7.60 18.09
C GLY A 25 -4.39 -6.35 17.59
N ARG A 26 -5.54 -6.07 18.20
CA ARG A 26 -6.31 -4.86 17.89
C ARG A 26 -5.81 -3.68 18.72
N CYS A 27 -5.25 -2.67 18.07
CA CYS A 27 -4.60 -1.53 18.72
C CYS A 27 -4.97 -0.21 18.02
N ASP A 28 -4.55 0.92 18.64
CA ASP A 28 -4.79 2.25 18.07
C ASP A 28 -4.05 2.45 16.73
N PRO A 29 -4.50 3.40 15.89
CA PRO A 29 -3.92 3.65 14.58
C PRO A 29 -2.42 3.93 14.58
N VAL A 30 -1.90 4.70 15.53
CA VAL A 30 -0.47 5.03 15.60
C VAL A 30 0.34 3.77 15.87
N ARG A 31 -0.12 2.95 16.82
CA ARG A 31 0.54 1.69 17.15
C ARG A 31 0.46 0.69 15.99
N ALA A 32 -0.70 0.58 15.34
CA ALA A 32 -0.88 -0.32 14.21
C ALA A 32 0.01 0.03 13.03
N GLN A 33 0.22 1.32 12.74
CA GLN A 33 1.07 1.76 11.64
C GLN A 33 2.54 1.83 11.99
N ALA A 34 2.89 2.42 13.13
CA ALA A 34 4.23 2.95 13.39
C ALA A 34 5.03 2.18 14.44
N PHE A 35 4.46 1.17 15.13
CA PHE A 35 5.23 0.39 16.10
C PHE A 35 6.42 -0.33 15.45
N VAL A 36 6.30 -0.70 14.18
CA VAL A 36 7.37 -1.32 13.40
C VAL A 36 8.62 -0.43 13.28
N GLU A 37 8.50 0.89 13.39
CA GLU A 37 9.63 1.82 13.35
C GLU A 37 10.53 1.61 14.57
N SER A 38 9.94 1.51 15.77
CA SER A 38 10.69 1.20 17.01
C SER A 38 11.29 -0.21 16.99
N VAL A 39 10.60 -1.15 16.34
CA VAL A 39 11.13 -2.52 16.12
C VAL A 39 12.32 -2.48 15.17
N ALA A 40 12.23 -1.71 14.06
CA ALA A 40 13.30 -1.59 13.08
C ALA A 40 14.59 -1.01 13.71
N GLU A 41 14.46 -0.04 14.59
CA GLU A 41 15.60 0.50 15.35
C GLU A 41 16.26 -0.57 16.24
N SER A 42 15.48 -1.39 16.94
CA SER A 42 16.02 -2.49 17.74
C SER A 42 16.64 -3.61 16.88
N VAL A 43 16.06 -3.88 15.71
CA VAL A 43 16.61 -4.84 14.72
C VAL A 43 17.93 -4.33 14.18
N ALA A 44 18.00 -3.06 13.76
CA ALA A 44 19.22 -2.44 13.26
C ALA A 44 20.36 -2.44 14.30
N ALA A 45 20.03 -2.18 15.57
CA ALA A 45 20.97 -2.22 16.68
C ALA A 45 21.40 -3.65 17.08
N GLY A 46 20.80 -4.69 16.49
CA GLY A 46 21.07 -6.08 16.88
C GLY A 46 20.52 -6.49 18.26
N GLU A 47 19.67 -5.66 18.87
CA GLU A 47 19.06 -5.92 20.17
C GLU A 47 18.03 -7.06 20.10
N VAL A 48 17.40 -7.22 18.94
CA VAL A 48 16.39 -8.25 18.66
C VAL A 48 16.62 -8.85 17.27
N PRO A 49 16.15 -10.09 17.02
CA PRO A 49 16.20 -10.67 15.69
C PRO A 49 15.23 -9.94 14.73
N ASN A 50 15.39 -10.17 13.43
CA ASN A 50 14.42 -9.77 12.42
C ASN A 50 13.01 -10.12 12.88
N THR A 51 12.04 -9.25 12.59
CA THR A 51 10.73 -9.33 13.24
C THR A 51 9.60 -9.21 12.23
N LEU A 52 8.63 -10.10 12.32
CA LEU A 52 7.29 -9.97 11.74
C LEU A 52 6.37 -9.37 12.80
N VAL A 53 5.73 -8.27 12.49
CA VAL A 53 4.66 -7.64 13.30
C VAL A 53 3.32 -7.87 12.62
N THR A 54 2.31 -8.30 13.38
CA THR A 54 0.92 -8.35 12.89
C THR A 54 0.04 -7.46 13.77
N ALA A 55 -0.92 -6.76 13.13
CA ALA A 55 -1.79 -5.81 13.81
C ALA A 55 -3.14 -5.66 13.11
N GLN A 56 -4.13 -5.16 13.85
CA GLN A 56 -5.42 -4.72 13.34
C GLN A 56 -5.74 -3.36 13.98
N PRO A 57 -6.01 -2.29 13.22
CA PRO A 57 -6.39 -1.02 13.83
C PRO A 57 -7.75 -1.12 14.50
N ASN A 58 -7.96 -0.36 15.57
CA ASN A 58 -9.23 -0.32 16.31
C ASN A 58 -10.14 0.83 15.86
N ALA A 59 -9.64 1.74 15.03
CA ALA A 59 -10.36 2.89 14.50
C ALA A 59 -9.86 3.23 13.09
N PRO A 60 -10.68 3.90 12.25
CA PRO A 60 -10.26 4.33 10.92
C PRO A 60 -9.22 5.46 10.99
N TYR A 61 -8.33 5.47 10.01
CA TYR A 61 -7.34 6.53 9.79
C TYR A 61 -6.88 6.59 8.33
N VAL A 62 -6.19 7.65 7.97
CA VAL A 62 -5.58 7.81 6.66
C VAL A 62 -4.06 7.62 6.80
N SER A 63 -3.49 6.73 6.01
CA SER A 63 -2.04 6.55 5.90
C SER A 63 -1.52 7.27 4.67
N LEU A 64 -0.69 8.29 4.89
CA LEU A 64 -0.04 9.10 3.86
C LEU A 64 1.34 8.53 3.57
N GLY A 65 1.68 8.30 2.29
CA GLY A 65 3.00 7.82 1.90
C GLY A 65 4.10 8.86 2.16
N PHE A 66 5.32 8.40 2.42
CA PHE A 66 6.45 9.27 2.80
C PHE A 66 6.64 10.48 1.88
N HIS A 67 6.60 10.26 0.57
CA HIS A 67 6.86 11.30 -0.45
C HIS A 67 5.62 12.11 -0.86
N GLN A 68 4.46 11.87 -0.24
CA GLN A 68 3.23 12.57 -0.58
C GLN A 68 3.10 13.90 0.17
N SER A 69 2.44 14.87 -0.46
CA SER A 69 2.07 16.14 0.17
C SER A 69 0.70 16.02 0.84
N PHE A 70 0.62 16.29 2.14
CA PHE A 70 -0.65 16.32 2.85
C PHE A 70 -1.65 17.27 2.18
N SER A 71 -1.24 18.50 1.93
CA SER A 71 -2.11 19.55 1.39
C SER A 71 -2.56 19.30 -0.06
N GLU A 72 -1.83 18.46 -0.82
CA GLU A 72 -2.18 18.12 -2.20
C GLU A 72 -2.99 16.83 -2.31
N GLU A 73 -2.80 15.90 -1.36
CA GLU A 73 -3.40 14.57 -1.44
C GLU A 73 -4.76 14.47 -0.74
N ILE A 74 -4.97 15.23 0.34
CA ILE A 74 -6.04 15.00 1.30
C ILE A 74 -7.11 16.09 1.24
N ASP A 75 -8.38 15.67 1.20
CA ASP A 75 -9.54 16.55 1.41
C ASP A 75 -9.72 16.82 2.91
N GLU A 76 -9.24 17.99 3.37
CA GLU A 76 -9.33 18.37 4.78
C GLU A 76 -10.77 18.49 5.27
N GLY A 77 -11.71 18.85 4.38
CA GLY A 77 -13.13 18.88 4.71
C GLY A 77 -13.69 17.48 5.03
N PHE A 78 -13.21 16.45 4.31
CA PHE A 78 -13.55 15.06 4.62
C PHE A 78 -13.01 14.66 6.00
N LEU A 79 -11.74 14.97 6.29
CA LEU A 79 -11.15 14.67 7.61
C LEU A 79 -11.92 15.31 8.76
N ALA A 80 -12.27 16.60 8.62
CA ALA A 80 -13.00 17.33 9.64
C ALA A 80 -14.39 16.72 9.93
N ARG A 81 -15.11 16.33 8.86
CA ARG A 81 -16.43 15.69 8.99
C ARG A 81 -16.34 14.29 9.62
N ARG A 82 -15.32 13.50 9.29
CA ARG A 82 -15.15 12.13 9.78
C ARG A 82 -14.36 12.03 11.07
N ARG A 83 -13.67 13.10 11.49
CA ARG A 83 -12.75 13.14 12.66
C ARG A 83 -11.71 12.02 12.60
N VAL A 84 -11.11 11.84 11.44
CA VAL A 84 -10.16 10.78 11.16
C VAL A 84 -8.75 11.35 11.17
N PRO A 85 -7.80 10.74 11.90
CA PRO A 85 -6.40 11.18 11.89
C PRO A 85 -5.71 10.82 10.60
N VAL A 86 -4.68 11.59 10.25
CA VAL A 86 -3.76 11.28 9.15
C VAL A 86 -2.38 11.02 9.73
N LEU A 87 -1.84 9.87 9.39
CA LEU A 87 -0.49 9.44 9.79
C LEU A 87 0.39 9.32 8.56
N ARG A 88 1.53 10.02 8.54
CA ARG A 88 2.54 9.82 7.49
C ARG A 88 3.40 8.62 7.86
N ARG A 89 3.43 7.60 7.02
CA ARG A 89 4.30 6.43 7.21
C ARG A 89 5.71 6.70 6.68
N VAL A 90 6.68 5.93 7.13
CA VAL A 90 8.09 6.00 6.69
C VAL A 90 8.31 5.32 5.33
N GLU A 91 7.39 4.49 4.87
CA GLU A 91 7.45 3.84 3.58
C GLU A 91 6.81 4.69 2.48
N GLY A 92 7.19 4.40 1.24
CA GLY A 92 6.62 5.04 0.05
C GLY A 92 5.18 4.62 -0.25
N GLY A 93 4.76 4.89 -1.48
CA GLY A 93 3.43 4.55 -1.99
C GLY A 93 2.40 5.68 -1.85
N GLY A 94 1.14 5.39 -2.21
CA GLY A 94 0.03 6.34 -2.23
C GLY A 94 -0.69 6.51 -0.90
N THR A 95 -1.66 7.43 -0.89
CA THR A 95 -2.59 7.61 0.23
C THR A 95 -3.54 6.42 0.33
N THR A 96 -3.74 5.92 1.55
CA THR A 96 -4.63 4.79 1.81
C THR A 96 -5.61 5.09 2.95
N TRP A 97 -6.85 4.65 2.76
CA TRP A 97 -7.84 4.54 3.83
C TRP A 97 -7.64 3.23 4.57
N LEU A 98 -7.49 3.28 5.86
CA LEU A 98 -7.28 2.13 6.73
C LEU A 98 -8.32 2.14 7.86
N ASP A 99 -8.85 0.96 8.20
CA ASP A 99 -9.92 0.82 9.19
C ASP A 99 -9.87 -0.56 9.90
N PRO A 100 -10.76 -0.82 10.88
CA PRO A 100 -10.76 -2.07 11.63
C PRO A 100 -11.01 -3.34 10.81
N ASP A 101 -11.49 -3.24 9.59
CA ASP A 101 -11.71 -4.37 8.70
C ASP A 101 -10.49 -4.70 7.83
N GLN A 102 -9.30 -4.22 8.24
CA GLN A 102 -8.03 -4.50 7.56
C GLN A 102 -7.01 -5.10 8.54
N TRP A 103 -6.18 -6.00 8.03
CA TRP A 103 -5.18 -6.72 8.80
C TRP A 103 -3.81 -6.44 8.26
N PHE A 104 -2.89 -6.07 9.15
CA PHE A 104 -1.53 -5.66 8.78
C PHE A 104 -0.51 -6.73 9.11
N TYR A 105 0.47 -6.82 8.24
CA TYR A 105 1.74 -7.49 8.47
C TYR A 105 2.88 -6.55 8.08
N GLN A 106 3.89 -6.50 8.92
CA GLN A 106 5.02 -5.62 8.77
C GLN A 106 6.29 -6.39 9.12
N LEU A 107 7.31 -6.25 8.31
CA LEU A 107 8.60 -6.91 8.50
C LEU A 107 9.64 -5.83 8.77
N ALA A 108 10.45 -6.03 9.81
CA ALA A 108 11.66 -5.27 10.05
C ALA A 108 12.84 -6.24 10.03
N TYR A 109 13.83 -5.99 9.15
CA TYR A 109 14.92 -6.93 8.93
C TYR A 109 16.21 -6.25 8.50
N ARG A 110 17.34 -6.90 8.77
CA ARG A 110 18.68 -6.52 8.30
C ARG A 110 18.98 -7.21 6.97
N GLU A 111 19.81 -6.58 6.16
CA GLU A 111 20.25 -7.11 4.86
C GLU A 111 20.86 -8.52 4.99
N GLU A 112 21.72 -8.73 5.98
CA GLU A 112 22.46 -9.98 6.21
C GLU A 112 21.55 -11.21 6.31
N ASP A 113 20.39 -11.05 6.93
CA ASP A 113 19.47 -12.14 7.24
C ASP A 113 18.20 -12.14 6.38
N GLY A 114 17.86 -11.00 5.83
CA GLY A 114 16.55 -10.77 5.20
C GLY A 114 16.62 -10.43 3.72
N GLY A 115 17.79 -10.08 3.20
CA GLY A 115 18.03 -9.65 1.82
C GLY A 115 18.21 -8.13 1.68
N PRO A 116 18.62 -7.66 0.49
CA PRO A 116 19.14 -6.31 0.28
C PRO A 116 18.07 -5.21 0.26
N GLY A 117 16.82 -5.52 0.56
CA GLY A 117 15.71 -4.58 0.40
C GLY A 117 15.20 -4.47 -1.04
N GLY A 118 14.19 -3.62 -1.23
CA GLY A 118 13.69 -3.29 -2.55
C GLY A 118 12.72 -4.30 -3.18
N PRO A 119 12.46 -4.20 -4.52
CA PRO A 119 11.39 -4.94 -5.19
C PRO A 119 11.54 -6.45 -5.17
N ALA A 120 12.77 -6.97 -5.17
CA ALA A 120 13.01 -8.42 -5.15
C ALA A 120 12.57 -9.04 -3.82
N ASP A 121 12.85 -8.36 -2.72
CA ASP A 121 12.44 -8.80 -1.39
C ASP A 121 10.92 -8.67 -1.21
N LEU A 122 10.31 -7.61 -1.73
CA LEU A 122 8.85 -7.51 -1.78
C LEU A 122 8.24 -8.76 -2.43
N VAL A 123 8.67 -9.13 -3.64
CA VAL A 123 8.17 -10.32 -4.35
C VAL A 123 8.40 -11.60 -3.54
N ARG A 124 9.56 -11.72 -2.90
CA ARG A 124 9.90 -12.90 -2.09
C ARG A 124 8.98 -13.04 -0.87
N PHE A 125 8.87 -11.97 -0.06
CA PHE A 125 8.07 -12.02 1.16
C PHE A 125 6.57 -12.08 0.90
N LEU A 126 6.06 -11.48 -0.18
CA LEU A 126 4.64 -11.46 -0.49
C LEU A 126 4.06 -12.82 -0.92
N ARG A 127 4.90 -13.82 -1.18
CA ARG A 127 4.45 -15.21 -1.39
C ARG A 127 3.73 -15.78 -0.15
N ALA A 128 4.16 -15.39 1.06
CA ALA A 128 3.55 -15.89 2.29
C ALA A 128 2.12 -15.36 2.49
N PRO A 129 1.80 -14.06 2.41
CA PRO A 129 0.43 -13.59 2.48
C PRO A 129 -0.47 -14.11 1.34
N VAL A 130 0.06 -14.36 0.13
CA VAL A 130 -0.67 -15.05 -0.94
C VAL A 130 -1.03 -16.48 -0.52
N ALA A 131 -0.07 -17.24 0.00
CA ALA A 131 -0.32 -18.61 0.44
C ALA A 131 -1.33 -18.67 1.61
N ALA A 132 -1.19 -17.79 2.60
CA ALA A 132 -2.14 -17.69 3.71
C ALA A 132 -3.56 -17.36 3.24
N ALA A 133 -3.69 -16.43 2.29
CA ALA A 133 -4.97 -16.08 1.71
C ALA A 133 -5.63 -17.27 1.01
N ARG A 134 -4.86 -18.01 0.23
CA ARG A 134 -5.36 -19.22 -0.49
C ARG A 134 -5.80 -20.33 0.46
N LEU A 135 -5.05 -20.57 1.53
CA LEU A 135 -5.43 -21.55 2.55
C LEU A 135 -6.76 -21.22 3.23
N LEU A 136 -7.10 -19.95 3.29
CA LEU A 136 -8.37 -19.45 3.86
C LEU A 136 -9.45 -19.19 2.79
N GLY A 137 -9.26 -19.69 1.57
CA GLY A 137 -10.28 -19.67 0.51
C GLY A 137 -10.29 -18.45 -0.40
N LEU A 138 -9.36 -17.49 -0.25
CA LEU A 138 -9.24 -16.37 -1.15
C LEU A 138 -8.29 -16.70 -2.30
N SER A 139 -8.77 -16.67 -3.54
CA SER A 139 -7.94 -16.96 -4.74
C SER A 139 -6.97 -15.83 -5.09
N ALA A 140 -6.14 -15.46 -4.12
CA ALA A 140 -5.19 -14.36 -4.26
C ALA A 140 -3.97 -14.75 -5.12
N GLU A 141 -3.47 -13.78 -5.87
CA GLU A 141 -2.24 -13.86 -6.66
C GLU A 141 -1.36 -12.64 -6.41
N LEU A 142 -0.06 -12.81 -6.60
CA LEU A 142 0.87 -11.68 -6.57
C LEU A 142 0.93 -11.01 -7.94
N ARG A 143 0.54 -9.76 -8.00
CA ARG A 143 0.86 -8.86 -9.11
C ARG A 143 2.09 -8.05 -8.73
N ALA A 144 3.22 -8.42 -9.31
CA ALA A 144 4.48 -7.76 -9.04
C ALA A 144 4.42 -6.24 -9.34
N PRO A 145 5.18 -5.41 -8.58
CA PRO A 145 6.07 -5.86 -7.50
C PRO A 145 5.36 -5.98 -6.14
N SER A 146 4.16 -5.42 -5.94
CA SER A 146 3.69 -5.14 -4.59
C SER A 146 2.19 -5.35 -4.33
N ASP A 147 1.38 -5.77 -5.30
CA ASP A 147 -0.05 -5.93 -5.10
C ASP A 147 -0.47 -7.41 -4.97
N LEU A 148 -1.30 -7.73 -3.99
CA LEU A 148 -2.08 -8.96 -4.02
C LEU A 148 -3.42 -8.66 -4.69
N VAL A 149 -3.82 -9.54 -5.61
CA VAL A 149 -5.02 -9.38 -6.43
C VAL A 149 -5.85 -10.67 -6.45
N VAL A 150 -7.16 -10.50 -6.73
CA VAL A 150 -8.06 -11.56 -7.16
C VAL A 150 -8.55 -11.18 -8.55
N GLY A 151 -8.16 -11.94 -9.56
CA GLY A 151 -8.28 -11.51 -10.95
C GLY A 151 -7.55 -10.19 -11.17
N ASP A 152 -8.26 -9.16 -11.62
CA ASP A 152 -7.70 -7.82 -11.85
C ASP A 152 -7.87 -6.84 -10.66
N ARG A 153 -8.49 -7.28 -9.58
CA ARG A 153 -8.85 -6.41 -8.46
C ARG A 153 -7.88 -6.58 -7.28
N LYS A 154 -7.36 -5.47 -6.80
CA LYS A 154 -6.44 -5.40 -5.68
C LYS A 154 -7.15 -5.68 -4.35
N VAL A 155 -6.63 -6.61 -3.57
CA VAL A 155 -7.10 -6.95 -2.22
C VAL A 155 -6.08 -6.60 -1.14
N SER A 156 -4.83 -6.34 -1.52
CA SER A 156 -3.76 -5.93 -0.61
C SER A 156 -2.78 -5.01 -1.30
N GLY A 157 -2.40 -3.93 -0.63
CA GLY A 157 -1.32 -3.04 -1.01
C GLY A 157 -0.12 -3.23 -0.10
N ASN A 158 1.08 -3.14 -0.70
CA ASN A 158 2.32 -3.30 0.04
C ASN A 158 3.33 -2.23 -0.36
N ALA A 159 4.20 -1.89 0.57
CA ALA A 159 5.28 -0.93 0.37
C ALA A 159 6.52 -1.35 1.15
N GLY A 160 7.66 -0.85 0.72
CA GLY A 160 8.91 -1.00 1.44
C GLY A 160 9.60 0.34 1.63
N GLY A 161 10.54 0.36 2.54
CA GLY A 161 11.40 1.50 2.84
C GLY A 161 12.51 1.10 3.81
N ASP A 162 13.38 2.05 4.08
CA ASP A 162 14.47 1.89 5.03
C ASP A 162 14.25 2.82 6.23
N TRP A 163 14.49 2.31 7.42
CA TRP A 163 14.39 3.08 8.64
C TRP A 163 15.49 2.71 9.63
N ALA A 164 16.22 3.73 10.08
CA ALA A 164 17.28 3.61 11.11
C ALA A 164 18.31 2.49 10.85
N GLY A 165 18.55 2.11 9.59
CA GLY A 165 19.49 1.06 9.21
C GLY A 165 18.89 -0.34 9.09
N ALA A 166 17.57 -0.48 9.19
CA ALA A 166 16.86 -1.71 8.85
C ALA A 166 15.93 -1.49 7.66
N HIS A 167 15.61 -2.57 6.95
CA HIS A 167 14.57 -2.58 5.95
C HIS A 167 13.21 -2.80 6.59
N ILE A 168 12.21 -2.06 6.13
CA ILE A 168 10.80 -2.25 6.51
C ILE A 168 10.01 -2.65 5.26
N LEU A 169 9.16 -3.66 5.40
CA LEU A 169 8.13 -4.01 4.43
C LEU A 169 6.79 -4.00 5.17
N VAL A 170 5.82 -3.29 4.64
CA VAL A 170 4.47 -3.24 5.21
C VAL A 170 3.43 -3.68 4.19
N GLY A 171 2.40 -4.37 4.65
CA GLY A 171 1.27 -4.76 3.86
C GLY A 171 0.00 -4.85 4.69
N GLY A 172 -1.13 -4.72 3.99
CA GLY A 172 -2.44 -4.86 4.61
C GLY A 172 -3.41 -5.56 3.68
N VAL A 173 -4.20 -6.47 4.23
CA VAL A 173 -5.27 -7.16 3.52
C VAL A 173 -6.59 -6.47 3.81
N LEU A 174 -7.34 -6.16 2.76
CA LEU A 174 -8.66 -5.58 2.84
C LEU A 174 -9.69 -6.69 3.18
N GLY A 175 -10.11 -6.76 4.43
CA GLY A 175 -11.21 -7.63 4.84
C GLY A 175 -12.54 -7.14 4.27
N ARG A 176 -12.82 -5.84 4.44
CA ARG A 176 -13.88 -5.07 3.76
C ARG A 176 -13.27 -3.84 3.12
N ALA A 177 -13.93 -3.27 2.10
CA ALA A 177 -13.47 -2.07 1.42
C ALA A 177 -14.53 -0.97 1.48
N ASP A 178 -14.20 0.16 2.12
CA ASP A 178 -15.02 1.39 2.03
C ASP A 178 -14.56 2.24 0.84
N HIS A 179 -14.99 1.85 -0.37
CA HIS A 179 -14.65 2.55 -1.62
C HIS A 179 -15.06 4.02 -1.59
N ARG A 180 -16.14 4.33 -0.86
CA ARG A 180 -16.60 5.70 -0.69
C ARG A 180 -15.61 6.53 0.11
N ALA A 181 -15.18 6.03 1.27
CA ALA A 181 -14.16 6.70 2.06
C ALA A 181 -12.84 6.83 1.28
N MET A 182 -12.42 5.77 0.58
CA MET A 182 -11.22 5.78 -0.28
C MET A 182 -11.27 6.89 -1.35
N SER A 183 -12.43 7.15 -1.95
CA SER A 183 -12.58 8.22 -2.94
C SER A 183 -12.75 9.59 -2.30
N ASP A 184 -13.51 9.68 -1.20
CA ASP A 184 -13.89 10.95 -0.58
C ASP A 184 -12.72 11.61 0.16
N LEU A 185 -11.74 10.83 0.63
CA LEU A 185 -10.53 11.34 1.30
C LEU A 185 -9.59 12.08 0.35
N LEU A 186 -9.67 11.83 -0.96
CA LEU A 186 -8.74 12.41 -1.94
C LEU A 186 -9.09 13.85 -2.27
N LYS A 187 -8.11 14.75 -2.19
CA LYS A 187 -8.23 16.10 -2.73
C LYS A 187 -8.17 16.03 -4.25
N LEU A 188 -9.22 16.44 -4.90
CA LEU A 188 -9.31 16.43 -6.36
C LEU A 188 -9.39 17.87 -6.88
N PRO A 189 -8.79 18.16 -8.05
CA PRO A 189 -8.76 19.51 -8.60
C PRO A 189 -10.16 20.01 -9.05
N HIS A 190 -11.13 19.11 -9.23
CA HIS A 190 -12.52 19.45 -9.52
C HIS A 190 -13.47 18.38 -8.96
N PRO A 191 -14.62 18.75 -8.36
CA PRO A 191 -15.54 17.81 -7.73
C PRO A 191 -16.16 16.80 -8.72
N ALA A 192 -16.35 17.17 -9.99
CA ALA A 192 -16.89 16.27 -11.03
C ALA A 192 -15.97 15.08 -11.36
N ILE A 193 -14.71 15.08 -10.91
CA ILE A 193 -13.77 13.96 -11.06
C ILE A 193 -14.07 12.84 -10.06
N ARG A 194 -14.66 13.16 -8.90
CA ARG A 194 -14.88 12.21 -7.81
C ARG A 194 -15.71 10.97 -8.21
N PRO A 195 -16.82 11.08 -8.97
CA PRO A 195 -17.53 9.89 -9.46
C PRO A 195 -16.64 8.97 -10.31
N ILE A 196 -15.81 9.54 -11.20
CA ILE A 196 -14.88 8.76 -12.05
C ILE A 196 -13.85 8.02 -11.18
N VAL A 197 -13.27 8.71 -10.19
CA VAL A 197 -12.32 8.11 -9.24
C VAL A 197 -12.97 6.97 -8.47
N ARG A 198 -14.20 7.19 -7.96
CA ARG A 198 -14.93 6.17 -7.21
C ARG A 198 -15.20 4.93 -8.05
N GLU A 199 -15.70 5.10 -9.26
CA GLU A 199 -15.97 4.01 -10.19
C GLU A 199 -14.70 3.20 -10.50
N GLU A 200 -13.56 3.86 -10.70
CA GLU A 200 -12.29 3.15 -10.90
C GLU A 200 -11.80 2.44 -9.64
N ILE A 201 -11.98 3.02 -8.45
CA ILE A 201 -11.67 2.33 -7.20
C ILE A 201 -12.55 1.08 -7.05
N GLU A 202 -13.86 1.19 -7.25
CA GLU A 202 -14.82 0.07 -7.18
C GLU A 202 -14.48 -1.04 -8.19
N ARG A 203 -14.02 -0.67 -9.37
CA ARG A 203 -13.63 -1.58 -10.45
C ARG A 203 -12.32 -2.32 -10.15
N ARG A 204 -11.37 -1.67 -9.43
CA ARG A 204 -9.98 -2.13 -9.30
C ARG A 204 -9.56 -2.57 -7.90
N VAL A 205 -10.37 -2.26 -6.90
CA VAL A 205 -10.12 -2.63 -5.51
C VAL A 205 -11.27 -3.51 -5.02
N THR A 206 -10.91 -4.62 -4.40
CA THR A 206 -11.87 -5.56 -3.82
C THR A 206 -11.53 -5.84 -2.36
N SER A 207 -12.28 -6.70 -1.71
CA SER A 207 -12.04 -7.13 -0.34
C SER A 207 -12.26 -8.61 -0.18
N TRP A 208 -11.76 -9.16 0.91
CA TRP A 208 -11.94 -10.58 1.22
C TRP A 208 -13.41 -11.01 1.21
N GLU A 209 -14.22 -10.26 1.95
CA GLU A 209 -15.66 -10.59 2.07
C GLU A 209 -16.38 -10.49 0.71
N ALA A 210 -16.02 -9.53 -0.13
CA ALA A 210 -16.61 -9.39 -1.47
C ALA A 210 -16.28 -10.57 -2.39
N GLU A 211 -15.09 -11.17 -2.23
CA GLU A 211 -14.65 -12.29 -3.07
C GLU A 211 -15.10 -13.66 -2.56
N THR A 212 -15.29 -13.83 -1.25
CA THR A 212 -15.57 -15.15 -0.64
C THR A 212 -16.92 -15.23 0.04
N GLY A 213 -17.64 -14.12 0.18
CA GLY A 213 -18.91 -14.04 0.91
C GLY A 213 -18.77 -14.09 2.44
N SER A 214 -17.56 -14.19 2.98
CA SER A 214 -17.30 -14.26 4.42
C SER A 214 -15.95 -13.66 4.78
N LEU A 215 -15.81 -13.22 6.02
CA LEU A 215 -14.56 -12.67 6.55
C LEU A 215 -14.01 -13.62 7.63
N PRO A 216 -12.81 -14.21 7.48
CA PRO A 216 -12.23 -15.02 8.53
C PRO A 216 -11.86 -14.15 9.74
N ALA A 217 -11.75 -14.76 10.91
CA ALA A 217 -11.26 -14.07 12.09
C ALA A 217 -9.80 -13.64 11.90
N TYR A 218 -9.44 -12.46 12.41
CA TYR A 218 -8.06 -11.97 12.40
C TYR A 218 -7.06 -13.01 12.91
N ALA A 219 -7.37 -13.70 14.00
CA ALA A 219 -6.49 -14.72 14.56
C ALA A 219 -6.22 -15.88 13.57
N ALA A 220 -7.24 -16.34 12.86
CA ALA A 220 -7.07 -17.39 11.87
C ALA A 220 -6.17 -16.92 10.71
N TRP A 221 -6.39 -15.72 10.19
CA TRP A 221 -5.53 -15.13 9.16
C TRP A 221 -4.08 -14.98 9.64
N ARG A 222 -3.87 -14.43 10.83
CA ARG A 222 -2.54 -14.26 11.43
C ARG A 222 -1.79 -15.59 11.55
N ASP A 223 -2.45 -16.63 12.07
CA ASP A 223 -1.83 -17.93 12.29
C ASP A 223 -1.44 -18.59 10.95
N HIS A 224 -2.30 -18.52 9.93
CA HIS A 224 -1.99 -19.00 8.59
C HIS A 224 -0.87 -18.20 7.93
N LEU A 225 -0.81 -16.87 8.16
CA LEU A 225 0.27 -16.05 7.65
C LEU A 225 1.63 -16.46 8.24
N VAL A 226 1.70 -16.62 9.56
CA VAL A 226 2.94 -17.06 10.24
C VAL A 226 3.38 -18.44 9.74
N GLU A 227 2.44 -19.36 9.58
CA GLU A 227 2.74 -20.69 9.06
C GLU A 227 3.17 -20.67 7.59
N ALA A 228 2.55 -19.81 6.76
CA ALA A 228 2.96 -19.65 5.38
C ALA A 228 4.41 -19.11 5.24
N PHE A 229 4.82 -18.21 6.10
CA PHE A 229 6.20 -17.75 6.16
C PHE A 229 7.17 -18.91 6.52
N ARG A 230 6.79 -19.74 7.48
CA ARG A 230 7.58 -20.93 7.87
C ARG A 230 7.65 -21.96 6.74
N ALA A 231 6.51 -22.31 6.16
CA ALA A 231 6.41 -23.33 5.13
C ALA A 231 7.20 -22.99 3.86
N GLN A 232 7.31 -21.69 3.55
CA GLN A 232 8.10 -21.22 2.40
C GLN A 232 9.60 -21.10 2.69
N GLY A 233 10.02 -21.46 3.89
CA GLY A 233 11.42 -21.41 4.27
C GLY A 233 11.96 -19.99 4.40
N LEU A 234 11.10 -18.99 4.49
CA LEU A 234 11.54 -17.60 4.58
C LEU A 234 12.21 -17.32 5.92
N PHE A 235 11.65 -17.87 7.00
CA PHE A 235 12.26 -17.78 8.33
C PHE A 235 11.70 -18.82 9.31
N ARG A 236 12.44 -19.03 10.40
CA ARG A 236 11.95 -19.75 11.58
C ARG A 236 11.41 -18.71 12.57
N SER A 237 10.11 -18.67 12.79
CA SER A 237 9.52 -17.70 13.71
C SER A 237 9.28 -18.30 15.10
N ARG A 238 9.45 -17.49 16.13
CA ARG A 238 9.01 -17.74 17.49
C ARG A 238 8.12 -16.60 17.98
N PRO A 239 7.09 -16.88 18.79
CA PRO A 239 6.33 -15.84 19.45
C PRO A 239 7.25 -14.95 20.29
N GLY A 240 6.97 -13.65 20.28
CA GLY A 240 7.69 -12.66 21.08
C GLY A 240 6.72 -11.64 21.69
N ARG A 241 7.29 -10.77 22.50
CA ARG A 241 6.61 -9.58 23.02
C ARG A 241 7.46 -8.37 22.73
N PRO A 242 6.88 -7.17 22.66
CA PRO A 242 7.65 -5.95 22.63
C PRO A 242 8.63 -5.89 23.81
N THR A 243 9.84 -5.44 23.55
CA THR A 243 10.83 -5.21 24.64
C THR A 243 10.52 -3.89 25.36
N PRO A 244 11.00 -3.69 26.59
CA PRO A 244 10.87 -2.39 27.27
C PRO A 244 11.49 -1.23 26.49
N SER A 245 12.57 -1.48 25.74
CA SER A 245 13.23 -0.49 24.89
C SER A 245 12.34 -0.08 23.71
N GLU A 246 11.75 -1.04 22.99
CA GLU A 246 10.81 -0.77 21.90
C GLU A 246 9.57 0.01 22.38
N GLU A 247 9.01 -0.38 23.52
CA GLU A 247 7.86 0.32 24.10
C GLU A 247 8.22 1.75 24.53
N THR A 248 9.42 1.97 25.04
CA THR A 248 9.90 3.30 25.43
C THR A 248 10.10 4.16 24.18
N ARG A 249 10.84 3.69 23.16
CA ARG A 249 11.02 4.41 21.90
C ARG A 249 9.68 4.74 21.23
N PHE A 250 8.77 3.77 21.19
CA PHE A 250 7.44 4.01 20.62
C PHE A 250 6.73 5.16 21.33
N ARG A 251 6.69 5.17 22.66
CA ARG A 251 5.99 6.21 23.43
C ARG A 251 6.65 7.57 23.37
N THR A 252 7.99 7.64 23.41
CA THR A 252 8.71 8.91 23.55
C THR A 252 9.15 9.53 22.22
N GLU A 253 9.40 8.73 21.19
CA GLU A 253 9.97 9.18 19.93
C GLU A 253 8.98 8.98 18.76
N THR A 254 8.52 7.75 18.57
CA THR A 254 7.64 7.42 17.45
C THR A 254 6.30 8.14 17.57
N THR A 255 5.63 8.04 18.70
CA THR A 255 4.34 8.71 18.93
C THR A 255 4.50 10.22 18.83
N ALA A 256 5.52 10.81 19.46
CA ALA A 256 5.76 12.25 19.38
C ALA A 256 5.99 12.72 17.94
N ARG A 257 6.73 11.96 17.12
CA ARG A 257 6.92 12.26 15.69
C ARG A 257 5.61 12.23 14.92
N HIS A 258 4.78 11.22 15.13
CA HIS A 258 3.48 11.10 14.43
C HIS A 258 2.43 12.11 14.92
N GLU A 259 2.57 12.66 16.10
CA GLU A 259 1.75 13.75 16.64
C GLU A 259 2.24 15.13 16.16
N ASP A 260 3.50 15.26 15.73
CA ASP A 260 4.05 16.52 15.24
C ASP A 260 3.46 16.87 13.86
N PRO A 261 2.77 18.01 13.73
CA PRO A 261 2.26 18.47 12.42
C PRO A 261 3.35 18.61 11.36
N SER A 262 4.59 18.96 11.73
CA SER A 262 5.69 19.13 10.79
C SER A 262 6.05 17.82 10.08
N TRP A 263 5.92 16.68 10.75
CA TRP A 263 6.10 15.36 10.15
C TRP A 263 5.00 15.07 9.11
N ARG A 264 3.75 15.35 9.45
CA ARG A 264 2.63 15.17 8.53
C ARG A 264 2.75 16.07 7.31
N GLU A 265 3.23 17.29 7.49
CA GLU A 265 3.26 18.36 6.48
C GLU A 265 4.61 18.49 5.76
N LEU A 266 5.45 17.45 5.76
CA LEU A 266 6.68 17.46 4.98
C LEU A 266 6.41 17.96 3.55
N PRO A 267 7.29 18.84 3.02
CA PRO A 267 7.09 19.41 1.70
C PRO A 267 7.07 18.31 0.62
N PRO A 268 6.27 18.51 -0.44
CA PRO A 268 6.23 17.57 -1.55
C PRO A 268 7.59 17.55 -2.27
N ALA A 269 7.89 16.41 -2.90
CA ALA A 269 8.94 16.35 -3.89
C ALA A 269 8.64 17.35 -5.02
N ALA A 270 9.68 18.05 -5.51
CA ALA A 270 9.52 19.02 -6.58
C ALA A 270 8.86 18.37 -7.81
N LYS A 271 7.76 18.96 -8.29
CA LYS A 271 7.09 18.51 -9.51
C LYS A 271 7.80 19.05 -10.76
N ALA A 272 8.00 18.18 -11.73
CA ALA A 272 8.43 18.63 -13.05
C ALA A 272 7.30 19.49 -13.69
N PRO A 273 7.64 20.61 -14.36
CA PRO A 273 6.66 21.42 -15.06
C PRO A 273 6.01 20.61 -16.21
N GLY A 274 4.70 20.70 -16.35
CA GLY A 274 3.97 19.97 -17.39
C GLY A 274 2.47 20.08 -17.22
N PRO A 275 1.67 19.52 -18.15
CA PRO A 275 0.23 19.59 -18.11
C PRO A 275 -0.38 18.71 -17.01
N VAL A 276 0.38 17.81 -16.39
CA VAL A 276 -0.15 16.89 -15.39
C VAL A 276 -0.40 17.60 -14.06
N VAL A 277 -1.67 17.71 -13.71
CA VAL A 277 -2.14 18.32 -12.46
C VAL A 277 -2.18 17.26 -11.33
N ARG A 278 -2.59 16.04 -11.67
CA ARG A 278 -2.75 14.96 -10.70
C ARG A 278 -2.50 13.59 -11.31
N ARG A 279 -1.77 12.74 -10.60
CA ARG A 279 -1.67 11.31 -10.88
C ARG A 279 -2.28 10.54 -9.73
N LEU A 280 -3.19 9.62 -10.04
CA LEU A 280 -3.80 8.72 -9.08
C LEU A 280 -3.54 7.28 -9.52
N ARG A 281 -2.66 6.55 -8.82
CA ARG A 281 -2.52 5.10 -8.99
C ARG A 281 -3.52 4.40 -8.07
N ILE A 282 -4.33 3.51 -8.63
CA ILE A 282 -5.38 2.80 -7.89
C ILE A 282 -4.94 1.36 -7.63
N ALA A 283 -4.58 0.62 -8.68
CA ALA A 283 -4.12 -0.77 -8.56
C ALA A 283 -3.22 -1.14 -9.73
N GLY A 284 -1.96 -1.52 -9.46
CA GLY A 284 -1.00 -1.88 -10.50
C GLY A 284 -0.87 -0.78 -11.57
N PRO A 285 -1.09 -1.13 -12.87
CA PRO A 285 -0.99 -0.17 -13.97
C PRO A 285 -2.24 0.72 -14.13
N HIS A 286 -3.27 0.54 -13.28
CA HIS A 286 -4.52 1.29 -13.39
C HIS A 286 -4.49 2.57 -12.57
N GLY A 287 -5.02 3.64 -13.14
CA GLY A 287 -5.13 4.92 -12.46
C GLY A 287 -5.75 6.00 -13.31
N LEU A 288 -5.62 7.23 -12.86
CA LEU A 288 -6.09 8.42 -13.58
C LEU A 288 -4.96 9.45 -13.71
N LEU A 289 -4.93 10.10 -14.87
CA LEU A 289 -4.20 11.34 -15.08
C LEU A 289 -5.19 12.48 -15.21
N VAL A 290 -4.98 13.55 -14.47
CA VAL A 290 -5.70 14.81 -14.61
C VAL A 290 -4.74 15.82 -15.20
N LEU A 291 -5.10 16.37 -16.34
CA LEU A 291 -4.30 17.25 -17.17
C LEU A 291 -4.94 18.65 -17.23
N SER A 292 -4.13 19.71 -17.17
CA SER A 292 -4.62 21.05 -17.49
C SER A 292 -4.63 21.23 -19.00
N ALA A 293 -5.75 21.67 -19.56
CA ALA A 293 -5.80 22.08 -20.96
C ALA A 293 -5.20 23.47 -21.11
N THR A 294 -4.26 23.63 -22.04
CA THR A 294 -3.53 24.89 -22.26
C THR A 294 -4.50 26.02 -22.61
N GLY A 295 -4.49 27.10 -21.85
CA GLY A 295 -5.27 28.32 -22.13
C GLY A 295 -6.76 28.25 -21.80
N THR A 296 -7.22 27.25 -21.05
CA THR A 296 -8.61 27.10 -20.63
C THR A 296 -8.72 26.64 -19.16
N ASP A 297 -9.86 26.94 -18.51
CA ASP A 297 -10.18 26.41 -17.17
C ASP A 297 -10.67 24.93 -17.23
N ARG A 298 -10.42 24.24 -18.32
CA ARG A 298 -10.81 22.84 -18.52
C ARG A 298 -9.72 21.89 -18.07
N LEU A 299 -10.13 20.78 -17.50
CA LEU A 299 -9.26 19.66 -17.19
C LEU A 299 -9.59 18.48 -18.11
N GLY A 300 -8.56 17.84 -18.63
CA GLY A 300 -8.66 16.52 -19.23
C GLY A 300 -8.49 15.45 -18.14
N VAL A 301 -9.33 14.43 -18.14
CA VAL A 301 -9.15 13.26 -17.28
C VAL A 301 -8.98 12.04 -18.13
N ALA A 302 -7.88 11.33 -17.97
CA ALA A 302 -7.64 10.03 -18.60
C ALA A 302 -7.75 8.92 -17.55
N VAL A 303 -8.57 7.92 -17.83
CA VAL A 303 -8.53 6.62 -17.15
C VAL A 303 -7.52 5.77 -17.90
N VAL A 304 -6.47 5.31 -17.22
CA VAL A 304 -5.32 4.68 -17.86
C VAL A 304 -5.08 3.25 -17.40
N HIS A 305 -4.50 2.46 -18.31
CA HIS A 305 -3.86 1.19 -18.01
C HIS A 305 -2.45 1.23 -18.60
N GLY A 306 -1.45 1.42 -17.73
CA GLY A 306 -0.11 1.77 -18.18
C GLY A 306 -0.14 3.06 -19.00
N ALA A 307 0.53 3.09 -20.14
CA ALA A 307 0.53 4.20 -21.07
C ALA A 307 -0.71 4.29 -21.98
N THR A 308 -1.70 3.40 -21.81
CA THR A 308 -2.89 3.34 -22.68
C THR A 308 -4.08 4.04 -22.02
N VAL A 309 -4.71 4.99 -22.74
CA VAL A 309 -5.96 5.61 -22.33
C VAL A 309 -7.11 4.64 -22.60
N ARG A 310 -7.88 4.33 -21.56
CA ARG A 310 -9.11 3.51 -21.65
C ARG A 310 -10.34 4.36 -21.81
N GLU A 311 -10.38 5.47 -21.11
CA GLU A 311 -11.47 6.43 -21.16
C GLU A 311 -10.89 7.83 -20.98
N ALA A 312 -11.51 8.82 -21.62
CA ALA A 312 -11.14 10.22 -21.45
C ALA A 312 -12.37 11.07 -21.19
N TYR A 313 -12.19 12.12 -20.40
CA TYR A 313 -13.23 13.05 -20.01
C TYR A 313 -12.72 14.49 -20.11
N ALA A 314 -13.58 15.39 -20.53
CA ALA A 314 -13.40 16.83 -20.35
C ALA A 314 -14.21 17.29 -19.13
N VAL A 315 -13.57 18.04 -18.24
CA VAL A 315 -14.14 18.54 -16.98
C VAL A 315 -13.91 20.05 -16.89
N GLY A 316 -14.96 20.79 -16.51
CA GLY A 316 -14.94 22.24 -16.40
C GLY A 316 -16.00 22.90 -17.27
N PRO A 317 -16.22 24.22 -17.17
CA PRO A 317 -17.35 24.86 -17.78
C PRO A 317 -17.27 24.87 -19.32
N PRO A 318 -18.18 24.16 -20.00
CA PRO A 318 -18.88 24.82 -21.06
C PRO A 318 -20.06 25.55 -20.45
N ALA A 319 -20.37 26.72 -20.91
CA ALA A 319 -21.43 27.56 -20.37
C ALA A 319 -22.62 26.75 -19.79
N GLY A 320 -22.74 26.71 -18.45
CA GLY A 320 -23.94 26.27 -17.74
C GLY A 320 -24.03 24.82 -17.27
N ARG A 321 -23.02 23.96 -17.39
CA ARG A 321 -23.06 22.60 -16.82
C ARG A 321 -21.75 22.24 -16.11
N GLU A 322 -21.78 22.18 -14.78
CA GLU A 322 -20.76 21.53 -13.97
C GLU A 322 -20.88 20.00 -14.18
N GLY A 323 -19.83 19.36 -14.75
CA GLY A 323 -19.83 17.91 -14.93
C GLY A 323 -18.62 17.42 -15.70
N ALA A 324 -18.44 16.10 -15.69
CA ALA A 324 -17.48 15.41 -16.54
C ALA A 324 -18.21 14.91 -17.80
N ARG A 325 -17.70 15.27 -18.98
CA ARG A 325 -18.20 14.79 -20.27
C ARG A 325 -17.23 13.76 -20.83
N ARG A 326 -17.70 12.53 -21.03
CA ARG A 326 -16.91 11.48 -21.68
C ARG A 326 -16.63 11.88 -23.13
N LEU A 327 -15.37 11.72 -23.54
CA LEU A 327 -14.92 11.98 -24.90
C LEU A 327 -15.02 10.71 -25.73
N ALA A 328 -15.49 10.86 -26.98
CA ALA A 328 -15.49 9.76 -27.94
C ALA A 328 -14.04 9.51 -28.42
N GLU A 329 -13.68 8.25 -28.56
CA GLU A 329 -12.43 7.85 -29.17
C GLU A 329 -12.35 8.38 -30.61
N GLY A 330 -11.18 8.90 -30.99
CA GLY A 330 -11.00 9.52 -32.33
C GLY A 330 -11.30 11.01 -32.39
N THR A 331 -11.78 11.65 -31.32
CA THR A 331 -11.90 13.13 -31.29
C THR A 331 -10.54 13.79 -31.06
N ASP A 332 -10.36 15.04 -31.50
CA ASP A 332 -9.13 15.79 -31.28
C ASP A 332 -8.80 15.96 -29.78
N GLU A 333 -9.82 16.22 -28.95
CA GLU A 333 -9.69 16.31 -27.50
C GLU A 333 -9.20 14.98 -26.88
N PHE A 334 -9.73 13.84 -27.35
CA PHE A 334 -9.27 12.52 -26.91
C PHE A 334 -7.81 12.27 -27.32
N ALA A 335 -7.47 12.61 -28.56
CA ALA A 335 -6.11 12.45 -29.10
C ALA A 335 -5.08 13.32 -28.37
N GLU A 336 -5.45 14.52 -27.93
CA GLU A 336 -4.60 15.40 -27.12
C GLU A 336 -4.29 14.76 -25.76
N ILE A 337 -5.31 14.27 -25.06
CA ILE A 337 -5.17 13.56 -23.79
C ILE A 337 -4.30 12.31 -23.97
N ALA A 338 -4.55 11.52 -25.01
CA ALA A 338 -3.79 10.30 -25.30
C ALA A 338 -2.30 10.58 -25.54
N ARG A 339 -1.96 11.65 -26.25
CA ARG A 339 -0.57 12.09 -26.43
C ARG A 339 0.07 12.51 -25.12
N ALA A 340 -0.65 13.22 -24.26
CA ALA A 340 -0.14 13.63 -22.96
C ALA A 340 0.14 12.43 -22.04
N VAL A 341 -0.72 11.40 -22.07
CA VAL A 341 -0.51 10.15 -21.34
C VAL A 341 0.70 9.37 -21.87
N ALA A 342 0.83 9.25 -23.19
CA ALA A 342 1.95 8.55 -23.81
C ALA A 342 3.33 9.17 -23.48
N ASN A 343 3.35 10.47 -23.20
CA ASN A 343 4.55 11.21 -22.82
C ASN A 343 4.77 11.30 -21.29
N ASP A 344 3.88 10.70 -20.49
CA ASP A 344 3.99 10.75 -19.02
C ASP A 344 4.76 9.53 -18.48
N PRO A 345 5.95 9.71 -17.88
CA PRO A 345 6.75 8.60 -17.36
C PRO A 345 6.14 7.94 -16.12
N GLY A 346 5.14 8.56 -15.51
CA GLY A 346 4.55 8.09 -14.24
C GLY A 346 3.66 6.85 -14.37
N PHE A 347 3.26 6.47 -15.60
CA PHE A 347 2.47 5.28 -15.92
C PHE A 347 3.14 4.34 -16.93
N ALA A 348 4.36 4.67 -17.38
CA ALA A 348 5.15 3.83 -18.28
C ALA A 348 5.68 2.56 -17.58
#